data_4c0323ecaae82a90a71efe7209711f17
#
_entry.id   4c0323ecaae82a90a71efe7209711f17
#
_cell.length_a   1.000
_cell.length_b   1.000
_cell.length_c   1.000
_cell.angle_alpha   90.00
_cell.angle_beta   90.00
_cell.angle_gamma   90.00
#
_symmetry.space_group_name_H-M   'P 1'
#
loop_
_entity.id
_entity.type
_entity.pdbx_description
1 polymer ?
#
loop_
_entity_poly.entity_id
_entity_poly.type
_entity_poly.pdbx_seq_one_letter_code
_entity_poly.pdbx_strand_id
1 'polypeptide(L)'
;MYTNIKLYLAAILCSIFFFSCAEEKDESNKSVQERILEAYLDLNYPGNKYMKTASGLIILSHQEGKGLTPVDGDGAYIRYSVKTLDGNYEKTTLENLAQQLGVYSATEYYGPELAEIGYGKISRGMHEALCMMREGGKMTIIIPPHLSSFDYNKNYYYGYDIDDTPQSSVNKIYEIELVHTIGDVFKFQTDSLERFRDIHYPGVDSTVTGYYFKKLSGTYKDTIPQNETASVWYVGKLLDGYVFDTNIADTAKKYGIYDASSSYTALSVSYESTFELMSSEGSESGNGYVTGFARALKSMTYGDHAVTFFWSKYGYGADGNVGDNGGGVPGYSMLFFDIYLDEKQY
;
A
#
# COMPACT_ATOMS: atom_id res chain seq x y z
N MET A 1 37.03 16.50 72.18
CA MET A 1 37.69 16.37 70.88
C MET A 1 37.30 15.08 70.12
N TYR A 2 37.01 13.98 70.82
CA TYR A 2 36.63 12.70 70.20
C TYR A 2 35.18 12.64 69.66
N THR A 3 34.28 13.45 70.13
CA THR A 3 32.88 13.46 69.75
C THR A 3 32.65 14.07 68.36
N ASN A 4 33.45 15.09 68.00
CA ASN A 4 33.34 15.77 66.73
C ASN A 4 33.89 14.92 65.54
N ILE A 5 34.92 14.10 65.82
CA ILE A 5 35.51 13.23 64.79
C ILE A 5 34.50 12.12 64.34
N LYS A 6 33.72 11.57 65.30
CA LYS A 6 32.70 10.56 64.98
C LYS A 6 31.54 11.13 64.15
N LEU A 7 31.17 12.42 64.38
CA LEU A 7 30.14 13.13 63.65
C LEU A 7 30.59 13.42 62.21
N TYR A 8 31.84 13.81 62.00
CA TYR A 8 32.42 14.02 60.68
C TYR A 8 32.59 12.73 59.91
N LEU A 9 32.95 11.61 60.53
CA LEU A 9 33.04 10.29 59.92
C LEU A 9 31.64 9.76 59.49
N ALA A 10 30.62 9.98 60.33
CA ALA A 10 29.23 9.62 59.98
C ALA A 10 28.70 10.48 58.85
N ALA A 11 28.99 11.78 58.75
CA ALA A 11 28.61 12.66 57.67
C ALA A 11 29.32 12.30 56.37
N ILE A 12 30.61 11.91 56.42
CA ILE A 12 31.30 11.42 55.19
C ILE A 12 30.81 10.08 54.76
N LEU A 13 30.44 9.14 55.63
CA LEU A 13 29.83 7.86 55.26
C LEU A 13 28.44 8.07 54.65
N CYS A 14 27.62 8.99 55.13
CA CYS A 14 26.32 9.33 54.52
C CYS A 14 26.45 9.98 53.13
N SER A 15 27.52 10.79 52.91
CA SER A 15 27.71 11.42 51.59
C SER A 15 28.17 10.44 50.50
N ILE A 16 28.76 9.31 50.86
CA ILE A 16 29.18 8.28 49.90
C ILE A 16 27.98 7.47 49.41
N PHE A 17 26.88 7.38 50.17
CA PHE A 17 25.66 6.68 49.73
C PHE A 17 24.79 7.48 48.78
N PHE A 18 25.01 8.77 48.59
CA PHE A 18 24.22 9.61 47.68
C PHE A 18 24.79 9.73 46.25
N PHE A 19 25.97 9.16 45.97
CA PHE A 19 26.58 9.17 44.64
C PHE A 19 26.40 7.87 43.85
N SER A 20 25.59 6.94 44.31
CA SER A 20 25.14 5.83 43.51
C SER A 20 23.79 6.18 42.85
N CYS A 21 23.70 7.29 42.15
CA CYS A 21 22.89 7.34 40.98
C CYS A 21 23.63 6.50 39.93
N ALA A 22 23.36 5.23 39.89
CA ALA A 22 23.50 4.50 38.64
C ALA A 22 22.65 5.29 37.64
N GLU A 23 23.26 5.96 36.66
CA GLU A 23 22.60 6.26 35.41
C GLU A 23 22.11 4.90 34.94
N GLU A 24 20.82 4.61 35.14
CA GLU A 24 20.17 3.58 34.35
C GLU A 24 20.39 4.04 32.92
N LYS A 25 21.33 3.40 32.22
CA LYS A 25 21.41 3.51 30.78
C LYS A 25 20.02 3.18 30.32
N ASP A 26 19.32 4.14 29.71
CA ASP A 26 18.05 3.89 29.07
C ASP A 26 18.25 2.66 28.18
N GLU A 27 17.52 1.61 28.50
CA GLU A 27 17.63 0.35 27.76
C GLU A 27 17.22 0.59 26.31
N SER A 28 18.02 0.13 25.35
CA SER A 28 17.71 0.32 23.94
C SER A 28 16.40 -0.38 23.58
N ASN A 29 15.61 0.22 22.68
CA ASN A 29 14.36 -0.40 22.19
C ASN A 29 14.61 -1.82 21.67
N LYS A 30 15.76 -2.07 21.06
CA LYS A 30 16.17 -3.40 20.61
C LYS A 30 16.15 -4.41 21.73
N SER A 31 16.85 -4.16 22.84
CA SER A 31 16.96 -5.12 23.94
C SER A 31 15.60 -5.35 24.62
N VAL A 32 14.77 -4.31 24.71
CA VAL A 32 13.38 -4.42 25.20
C VAL A 32 12.56 -5.32 24.28
N GLN A 33 12.60 -5.07 22.97
CA GLN A 33 11.81 -5.85 22.00
C GLN A 33 12.32 -7.29 21.85
N GLU A 34 13.61 -7.54 21.97
CA GLU A 34 14.17 -8.90 22.00
C GLU A 34 13.64 -9.69 23.20
N ARG A 35 13.65 -9.10 24.42
CA ARG A 35 13.08 -9.79 25.61
C ARG A 35 11.58 -10.02 25.50
N ILE A 36 10.83 -9.05 24.94
CA ILE A 36 9.40 -9.24 24.70
C ILE A 36 9.16 -10.38 23.72
N LEU A 37 9.94 -10.45 22.64
CA LEU A 37 9.85 -11.52 21.65
C LEU A 37 10.21 -12.89 22.25
N GLU A 38 11.29 -12.99 23.01
CA GLU A 38 11.68 -14.23 23.69
C GLU A 38 10.58 -14.70 24.65
N ALA A 39 10.07 -13.82 25.52
CA ALA A 39 8.99 -14.16 26.44
C ALA A 39 7.70 -14.61 25.68
N TYR A 40 7.38 -13.96 24.57
CA TYR A 40 6.25 -14.36 23.73
C TYR A 40 6.43 -15.75 23.13
N LEU A 41 7.62 -16.04 22.61
CA LEU A 41 7.94 -17.34 22.00
C LEU A 41 7.95 -18.46 23.02
N ASP A 42 8.53 -18.25 24.21
CA ASP A 42 8.56 -19.23 25.30
C ASP A 42 7.13 -19.59 25.77
N LEU A 43 6.26 -18.59 25.84
CA LEU A 43 4.88 -18.78 26.29
C LEU A 43 4.01 -19.47 25.22
N ASN A 44 4.12 -19.06 23.96
CA ASN A 44 3.18 -19.47 22.91
C ASN A 44 3.71 -20.62 22.03
N TYR A 45 5.04 -20.81 21.99
CA TYR A 45 5.72 -21.81 21.13
C TYR A 45 6.75 -22.62 21.93
N PRO A 46 6.34 -23.27 23.05
CA PRO A 46 7.25 -24.01 23.91
C PRO A 46 7.95 -25.14 23.14
N GLY A 47 9.23 -25.33 23.44
CA GLY A 47 10.07 -26.38 22.80
C GLY A 47 10.55 -25.96 21.41
N ASN A 48 10.70 -24.64 21.15
CA ASN A 48 11.22 -24.08 19.90
C ASN A 48 10.47 -24.56 18.64
N LYS A 49 9.15 -24.57 18.71
CA LYS A 49 8.28 -24.91 17.57
C LYS A 49 8.18 -23.77 16.57
N TYR A 50 9.28 -23.11 16.26
CA TYR A 50 9.45 -22.07 15.27
C TYR A 50 10.84 -22.14 14.67
N MET A 51 11.04 -21.49 13.53
CA MET A 51 12.36 -21.31 12.92
C MET A 51 12.81 -19.85 13.07
N LYS A 52 14.06 -19.64 13.46
CA LYS A 52 14.70 -18.30 13.47
C LYS A 52 15.77 -18.28 12.39
N THR A 53 15.68 -17.31 11.49
CA THR A 53 16.69 -17.11 10.43
C THR A 53 17.94 -16.41 10.98
N ALA A 54 18.99 -16.34 10.18
CA ALA A 54 20.22 -15.65 10.55
C ALA A 54 20.03 -14.13 10.73
N SER A 55 19.06 -13.53 10.07
CA SER A 55 18.70 -12.11 10.21
C SER A 55 17.89 -11.81 11.48
N GLY A 56 17.30 -12.84 12.09
CA GLY A 56 16.41 -12.72 13.25
C GLY A 56 14.91 -12.77 12.91
N LEU A 57 14.54 -13.02 11.65
CA LEU A 57 13.14 -13.28 11.28
C LEU A 57 12.66 -14.56 11.96
N ILE A 58 11.46 -14.55 12.55
CA ILE A 58 10.84 -15.72 13.15
C ILE A 58 9.76 -16.27 12.22
N ILE A 59 9.84 -17.55 11.87
CA ILE A 59 8.82 -18.25 11.09
C ILE A 59 8.06 -19.17 12.02
N LEU A 60 6.80 -18.82 12.27
CA LEU A 60 5.90 -19.56 13.17
C LEU A 60 5.22 -20.74 12.46
N SER A 61 4.87 -20.55 11.20
CA SER A 61 4.32 -21.60 10.34
C SER A 61 4.63 -21.32 8.87
N HIS A 62 4.81 -22.39 8.09
CA HIS A 62 5.02 -22.32 6.65
C HIS A 62 4.26 -23.47 5.99
N GLN A 63 3.26 -23.10 5.18
CA GLN A 63 2.59 -24.00 4.26
C GLN A 63 3.19 -23.77 2.87
N GLU A 64 3.90 -24.77 2.37
CA GLU A 64 4.57 -24.71 1.07
C GLU A 64 3.57 -24.53 -0.08
N GLY A 65 3.87 -23.61 -0.99
CA GLY A 65 3.17 -23.46 -2.27
C GLY A 65 3.76 -24.38 -3.35
N LYS A 66 3.23 -24.28 -4.57
CA LYS A 66 3.66 -25.12 -5.71
C LYS A 66 4.18 -24.33 -6.90
N GLY A 67 3.90 -23.02 -6.95
CA GLY A 67 4.28 -22.16 -8.06
C GLY A 67 5.71 -21.64 -7.99
N LEU A 68 5.93 -20.48 -8.60
CA LEU A 68 7.23 -19.80 -8.62
C LEU A 68 7.59 -19.25 -7.25
N THR A 69 8.89 -19.13 -6.99
CA THR A 69 9.44 -18.35 -5.87
C THR A 69 9.84 -17.00 -6.42
N PRO A 70 9.38 -15.88 -5.85
CA PRO A 70 9.78 -14.56 -6.30
C PRO A 70 11.25 -14.29 -6.01
N VAL A 71 11.88 -13.53 -6.90
CA VAL A 71 13.27 -13.05 -6.78
C VAL A 71 13.31 -11.53 -6.91
N ASP A 72 14.45 -10.91 -6.64
CA ASP A 72 14.63 -9.47 -6.78
C ASP A 72 14.26 -9.00 -8.19
N GLY A 73 13.43 -7.97 -8.26
CA GLY A 73 12.87 -7.40 -9.48
C GLY A 73 11.50 -7.96 -9.87
N ASP A 74 11.06 -9.06 -9.24
CA ASP A 74 9.71 -9.58 -9.46
C ASP A 74 8.66 -8.75 -8.72
N GLY A 75 7.40 -8.88 -9.15
CA GLY A 75 6.21 -8.52 -8.40
C GLY A 75 5.62 -9.74 -7.71
N ALA A 76 5.08 -9.56 -6.52
CA ALA A 76 4.34 -10.58 -5.80
C ALA A 76 2.96 -10.04 -5.39
N TYR A 77 1.88 -10.66 -5.87
CA TYR A 77 0.56 -10.42 -5.30
C TYR A 77 0.42 -11.17 -4.00
N ILE A 78 0.21 -10.45 -2.92
CA ILE A 78 0.07 -10.99 -1.56
C ILE A 78 -1.25 -10.57 -0.93
N ARG A 79 -1.82 -11.48 -0.14
CA ARG A 79 -2.80 -11.13 0.90
C ARG A 79 -2.12 -11.25 2.24
N TYR A 80 -2.42 -10.33 3.15
CA TYR A 80 -1.80 -10.38 4.45
C TYR A 80 -2.65 -9.73 5.53
N SER A 81 -2.35 -10.08 6.76
CA SER A 81 -2.78 -9.35 7.95
C SER A 81 -1.57 -9.04 8.84
N VAL A 82 -1.64 -7.93 9.55
CA VAL A 82 -0.61 -7.48 10.48
C VAL A 82 -1.24 -7.26 11.85
N LYS A 83 -0.60 -7.84 12.86
CA LYS A 83 -1.01 -7.63 14.26
C LYS A 83 0.21 -7.54 15.17
N THR A 84 0.04 -6.89 16.30
CA THR A 84 1.03 -6.87 17.39
C THR A 84 1.05 -8.20 18.14
N LEU A 85 2.07 -8.44 18.99
CA LEU A 85 2.18 -9.71 19.74
C LEU A 85 1.03 -9.93 20.74
N ASP A 86 0.36 -8.88 21.18
CA ASP A 86 -0.84 -8.94 22.04
C ASP A 86 -2.14 -9.20 21.24
N GLY A 87 -2.04 -9.35 19.92
CA GLY A 87 -3.13 -9.77 19.05
C GLY A 87 -3.95 -8.62 18.44
N ASN A 88 -3.58 -7.36 18.66
CA ASN A 88 -4.25 -6.21 18.07
C ASN A 88 -3.93 -6.09 16.58
N TYR A 89 -4.93 -6.22 15.72
CA TYR A 89 -4.77 -6.06 14.28
C TYR A 89 -4.58 -4.60 13.90
N GLU A 90 -3.57 -4.34 13.06
CA GLU A 90 -3.27 -3.00 12.52
C GLU A 90 -3.69 -2.87 11.06
N LYS A 91 -3.58 -3.93 10.27
CA LYS A 91 -3.97 -3.97 8.86
C LYS A 91 -4.39 -5.37 8.45
N THR A 92 -5.34 -5.45 7.50
CA THR A 92 -5.67 -6.68 6.79
C THR A 92 -6.14 -6.38 5.38
N THR A 93 -5.75 -7.22 4.42
CA THR A 93 -6.27 -7.23 3.05
C THR A 93 -7.36 -8.30 2.88
N LEU A 94 -7.84 -8.88 3.98
CA LEU A 94 -8.85 -9.94 4.00
C LEU A 94 -10.19 -9.35 4.45
N GLU A 95 -11.14 -9.22 3.53
CA GLU A 95 -12.45 -8.64 3.78
C GLU A 95 -13.19 -9.34 4.95
N ASN A 96 -13.23 -10.67 4.92
CA ASN A 96 -13.88 -11.45 5.97
C ASN A 96 -13.28 -11.18 7.37
N LEU A 97 -11.96 -10.99 7.46
CA LEU A 97 -11.30 -10.67 8.72
C LEU A 97 -11.63 -9.25 9.16
N ALA A 98 -11.63 -8.28 8.24
CA ALA A 98 -12.04 -6.91 8.54
C ALA A 98 -13.48 -6.84 9.08
N GLN A 99 -14.40 -7.60 8.48
CA GLN A 99 -15.78 -7.73 8.95
C GLN A 99 -15.86 -8.35 10.35
N GLN A 100 -15.11 -9.42 10.61
CA GLN A 100 -15.06 -10.07 11.93
C GLN A 100 -14.51 -9.15 13.03
N LEU A 101 -13.53 -8.32 12.68
CA LEU A 101 -12.92 -7.35 13.57
C LEU A 101 -13.80 -6.09 13.76
N GLY A 102 -14.84 -5.89 12.94
CA GLY A 102 -15.68 -4.70 12.96
C GLY A 102 -14.99 -3.44 12.41
N VAL A 103 -13.93 -3.60 11.60
CA VAL A 103 -13.15 -2.51 10.99
C VAL A 103 -13.36 -2.41 9.48
N TYR A 104 -14.30 -3.18 8.93
CA TYR A 104 -14.59 -3.14 7.50
C TYR A 104 -15.04 -1.74 7.06
N SER A 105 -14.47 -1.26 5.95
CA SER A 105 -14.88 -0.04 5.26
C SER A 105 -14.98 -0.31 3.76
N ALA A 106 -16.07 0.12 3.14
CA ALA A 106 -16.22 0.01 1.68
C ALA A 106 -15.26 0.94 0.89
N THR A 107 -14.60 1.90 1.57
CA THR A 107 -13.59 2.77 0.98
C THR A 107 -12.19 2.14 0.96
N GLU A 108 -12.03 0.97 1.62
CA GLU A 108 -10.77 0.23 1.62
C GLU A 108 -10.80 -0.91 0.60
N TYR A 109 -9.67 -1.17 -0.02
CA TYR A 109 -9.51 -2.30 -0.91
C TYR A 109 -9.15 -3.57 -0.14
N TYR A 110 -9.97 -4.62 -0.31
CA TYR A 110 -9.71 -5.94 0.24
C TYR A 110 -9.43 -6.92 -0.90
N GLY A 111 -8.18 -7.19 -1.14
CA GLY A 111 -7.72 -8.06 -2.21
C GLY A 111 -6.22 -8.24 -2.19
N PRO A 112 -5.65 -8.98 -3.15
CA PRO A 112 -4.21 -9.07 -3.26
C PRO A 112 -3.60 -7.72 -3.64
N GLU A 113 -2.60 -7.27 -2.85
CA GLU A 113 -1.79 -6.10 -3.17
C GLU A 113 -0.48 -6.55 -3.83
N LEU A 114 0.01 -5.78 -4.81
CA LEU A 114 1.30 -6.05 -5.44
C LEU A 114 2.43 -5.50 -4.57
N ALA A 115 3.34 -6.37 -4.14
CA ALA A 115 4.61 -6.03 -3.54
C ALA A 115 5.72 -6.19 -4.60
N GLU A 116 6.49 -5.15 -4.88
CA GLU A 116 7.70 -5.25 -5.70
C GLU A 116 8.83 -5.83 -4.86
N ILE A 117 9.38 -6.97 -5.29
CA ILE A 117 10.45 -7.66 -4.57
C ILE A 117 11.77 -6.95 -4.83
N GLY A 118 12.38 -6.40 -3.79
CA GLY A 118 13.65 -5.71 -3.92
C GLY A 118 13.94 -4.76 -2.77
N TYR A 119 15.17 -4.27 -2.77
CA TYR A 119 15.64 -3.33 -1.75
C TYR A 119 14.92 -1.98 -1.82
N GLY A 120 14.48 -1.49 -0.67
CA GLY A 120 13.79 -0.22 -0.57
C GLY A 120 12.35 -0.22 -1.07
N LYS A 121 11.84 -1.38 -1.51
CA LYS A 121 10.48 -1.54 -2.02
C LYS A 121 9.52 -2.07 -0.96
N ILE A 122 9.98 -3.06 -0.20
CA ILE A 122 9.26 -3.65 0.93
C ILE A 122 10.20 -3.77 2.13
N SER A 123 9.67 -4.02 3.32
CA SER A 123 10.50 -4.19 4.51
C SER A 123 11.42 -5.40 4.36
N ARG A 124 12.60 -5.32 4.98
CA ARG A 124 13.60 -6.39 4.91
C ARG A 124 13.06 -7.75 5.34
N GLY A 125 12.28 -7.78 6.42
CA GLY A 125 11.66 -9.04 6.90
C GLY A 125 10.62 -9.58 5.92
N MET A 126 9.82 -8.72 5.28
CA MET A 126 8.87 -9.12 4.25
C MET A 126 9.60 -9.64 2.99
N HIS A 127 10.66 -8.95 2.56
CA HIS A 127 11.49 -9.39 1.44
C HIS A 127 12.06 -10.80 1.68
N GLU A 128 12.69 -11.02 2.83
CA GLU A 128 13.24 -12.32 3.19
C GLU A 128 12.16 -13.42 3.20
N ALA A 129 11.00 -13.14 3.80
CA ALA A 129 9.90 -14.10 3.87
C ALA A 129 9.37 -14.46 2.47
N LEU A 130 9.11 -13.48 1.62
CA LEU A 130 8.57 -13.71 0.27
C LEU A 130 9.54 -14.48 -0.61
N CYS A 131 10.86 -14.23 -0.52
CA CYS A 131 11.89 -14.99 -1.23
C CYS A 131 12.04 -16.44 -0.72
N MET A 132 11.45 -16.78 0.43
CA MET A 132 11.39 -18.16 0.96
C MET A 132 10.07 -18.85 0.61
N MET A 133 9.06 -18.14 0.11
CA MET A 133 7.74 -18.68 -0.23
C MET A 133 7.68 -19.12 -1.68
N ARG A 134 6.71 -20.01 -1.96
CA ARG A 134 6.29 -20.32 -3.33
C ARG A 134 4.85 -19.89 -3.53
N GLU A 135 4.51 -19.51 -4.75
CA GLU A 135 3.16 -19.12 -5.14
C GLU A 135 2.13 -20.19 -4.71
N GLY A 136 1.04 -19.75 -4.11
CA GLY A 136 0.02 -20.57 -3.47
C GLY A 136 0.36 -20.98 -2.04
N GLY A 137 1.52 -20.56 -1.50
CA GLY A 137 1.95 -20.83 -0.13
C GLY A 137 1.42 -19.81 0.88
N LYS A 138 1.46 -20.20 2.16
CA LYS A 138 1.11 -19.34 3.29
C LYS A 138 2.20 -19.39 4.34
N MET A 139 2.47 -18.27 4.98
CA MET A 139 3.49 -18.15 6.00
C MET A 139 3.04 -17.23 7.12
N THR A 140 3.29 -17.61 8.36
CA THR A 140 3.12 -16.73 9.52
C THR A 140 4.49 -16.44 10.10
N ILE A 141 4.83 -15.15 10.18
CA ILE A 141 6.15 -14.70 10.64
C ILE A 141 6.02 -13.64 11.72
N ILE A 142 7.09 -13.47 12.52
CA ILE A 142 7.27 -12.26 13.33
C ILE A 142 8.43 -11.47 12.73
N ILE A 143 8.16 -10.22 12.37
CA ILE A 143 9.16 -9.27 11.92
C ILE A 143 9.58 -8.41 13.11
N PRO A 144 10.81 -8.57 13.62
CA PRO A 144 11.35 -7.67 14.65
C PRO A 144 11.58 -6.26 14.10
N PRO A 145 11.65 -5.23 14.96
CA PRO A 145 11.81 -3.84 14.55
C PRO A 145 12.96 -3.59 13.56
N HIS A 146 14.12 -4.23 13.76
CA HIS A 146 15.27 -4.06 12.88
C HIS A 146 15.09 -4.63 11.46
N LEU A 147 14.07 -5.45 11.24
CA LEU A 147 13.69 -5.98 9.92
C LEU A 147 12.45 -5.28 9.33
N SER A 148 11.86 -4.30 10.03
CA SER A 148 10.68 -3.59 9.58
C SER A 148 10.99 -2.38 8.69
N SER A 149 12.26 -1.94 8.60
CA SER A 149 12.68 -0.80 7.81
C SER A 149 12.65 -1.09 6.30
N PHE A 150 12.27 -0.06 5.52
CA PHE A 150 12.39 0.00 4.06
C PHE A 150 13.70 0.64 3.62
N ASP A 151 14.41 1.31 4.52
CA ASP A 151 15.66 1.99 4.19
C ASP A 151 16.83 0.99 4.20
N TYR A 152 17.24 0.62 3.00
CA TYR A 152 18.38 -0.25 2.72
C TYR A 152 19.62 0.56 2.40
N ASN A 153 19.96 1.55 3.18
CA ASN A 153 21.24 2.21 3.02
C ASN A 153 22.33 1.13 3.01
N LYS A 154 23.30 1.19 2.08
CA LYS A 154 24.32 0.14 1.88
C LYS A 154 25.06 -0.26 3.17
N ASN A 155 25.09 0.63 4.17
CA ASN A 155 25.66 0.39 5.48
C ASN A 155 24.79 -0.50 6.39
N TYR A 156 23.50 -0.63 6.11
CA TYR A 156 22.57 -1.50 6.84
C TYR A 156 22.83 -2.99 6.63
N TYR A 157 23.47 -3.36 5.53
CA TYR A 157 23.73 -4.76 5.20
C TYR A 157 24.94 -5.35 5.95
N TYR A 158 25.92 -4.52 6.36
CA TYR A 158 27.21 -4.98 6.88
C TYR A 158 27.62 -4.41 8.23
N GLY A 159 26.77 -3.70 8.93
CA GLY A 159 27.15 -3.09 10.20
C GLY A 159 26.13 -2.10 10.73
N TYR A 160 24.86 -2.35 10.47
CA TYR A 160 23.80 -1.55 11.05
C TYR A 160 23.91 -1.59 12.57
N ASP A 161 24.06 -0.43 13.15
CA ASP A 161 23.91 -0.27 14.59
C ASP A 161 22.42 -0.44 14.92
N ILE A 162 22.09 -1.67 15.31
CA ILE A 162 20.72 -2.12 15.61
C ILE A 162 20.15 -1.31 16.80
N ASP A 163 20.96 -0.50 17.47
CA ASP A 163 20.52 0.36 18.57
C ASP A 163 19.75 1.60 18.08
N ASP A 164 19.80 1.93 16.78
CA ASP A 164 19.07 3.05 16.15
C ASP A 164 17.61 2.74 15.77
N THR A 165 17.06 1.64 16.28
CA THR A 165 15.65 1.29 16.04
C THR A 165 14.72 2.31 16.71
N PRO A 166 13.75 2.91 15.98
CA PRO A 166 12.84 3.87 16.59
C PRO A 166 12.15 3.32 17.84
N GLN A 167 12.06 4.12 18.87
CA GLN A 167 11.46 3.74 20.17
C GLN A 167 10.01 3.25 20.06
N SER A 168 9.29 3.68 19.01
CA SER A 168 7.92 3.27 18.73
C SER A 168 7.79 1.95 17.95
N SER A 169 8.90 1.40 17.43
CA SER A 169 8.86 0.17 16.65
C SER A 169 8.73 -1.05 17.55
N VAL A 170 7.80 -1.94 17.23
CA VAL A 170 7.50 -3.16 17.98
C VAL A 170 7.55 -4.39 17.08
N ASN A 171 7.68 -5.58 17.70
CA ASN A 171 7.55 -6.85 16.98
C ASN A 171 6.14 -7.00 16.42
N LYS A 172 6.01 -7.39 15.14
CA LYS A 172 4.73 -7.57 14.49
C LYS A 172 4.60 -8.95 13.87
N ILE A 173 3.42 -9.54 14.01
CA ILE A 173 3.06 -10.81 13.37
C ILE A 173 2.44 -10.49 12.02
N TYR A 174 2.96 -11.11 10.97
CA TYR A 174 2.39 -11.09 9.62
C TYR A 174 1.87 -12.49 9.27
N GLU A 175 0.64 -12.55 8.82
CA GLU A 175 0.04 -13.73 8.20
C GLU A 175 -0.05 -13.46 6.71
N ILE A 176 0.72 -14.18 5.89
CA ILE A 176 0.94 -13.88 4.47
C ILE A 176 0.47 -15.05 3.62
N GLU A 177 -0.24 -14.74 2.53
CA GLU A 177 -0.51 -15.65 1.42
C GLU A 177 0.14 -15.07 0.15
N LEU A 178 1.08 -15.81 -0.45
CA LEU A 178 1.64 -15.47 -1.76
C LEU A 178 0.70 -16.00 -2.84
N VAL A 179 -0.08 -15.10 -3.44
CA VAL A 179 -1.13 -15.44 -4.41
C VAL A 179 -0.54 -15.71 -5.78
N HIS A 180 0.34 -14.82 -6.25
CA HIS A 180 0.93 -14.91 -7.59
C HIS A 180 2.29 -14.20 -7.66
N THR A 181 3.21 -14.76 -8.43
CA THR A 181 4.55 -14.20 -8.69
C THR A 181 4.63 -13.73 -10.15
N ILE A 182 5.15 -12.54 -10.37
CA ILE A 182 5.17 -11.84 -11.66
C ILE A 182 6.58 -11.39 -11.96
N GLY A 183 7.21 -11.93 -13.01
CA GLY A 183 8.57 -11.54 -13.41
C GLY A 183 8.67 -10.15 -14.06
N ASP A 184 7.60 -9.68 -14.71
CA ASP A 184 7.53 -8.35 -15.34
C ASP A 184 6.13 -7.76 -15.10
N VAL A 185 6.07 -6.77 -14.22
CA VAL A 185 4.81 -6.12 -13.79
C VAL A 185 4.09 -5.46 -14.97
N PHE A 186 4.82 -4.75 -15.83
CA PHE A 186 4.18 -4.04 -16.95
C PHE A 186 3.72 -4.97 -18.06
N LYS A 187 4.47 -6.04 -18.32
CA LYS A 187 4.00 -7.09 -19.23
C LYS A 187 2.74 -7.76 -18.69
N PHE A 188 2.72 -8.11 -17.41
CA PHE A 188 1.54 -8.70 -16.76
C PHE A 188 0.32 -7.78 -16.83
N GLN A 189 0.51 -6.46 -16.60
CA GLN A 189 -0.56 -5.48 -16.71
C GLN A 189 -1.07 -5.37 -18.16
N THR A 190 -0.17 -5.37 -19.14
CA THR A 190 -0.54 -5.37 -20.56
C THR A 190 -1.38 -6.59 -20.91
N ASP A 191 -0.90 -7.79 -20.58
CA ASP A 191 -1.62 -9.05 -20.84
C ASP A 191 -2.98 -9.09 -20.10
N SER A 192 -3.08 -8.48 -18.94
CA SER A 192 -4.32 -8.40 -18.14
C SER A 192 -5.33 -7.43 -18.75
N LEU A 193 -4.87 -6.27 -19.22
CA LEU A 193 -5.69 -5.28 -19.92
C LEU A 193 -6.20 -5.84 -21.28
N GLU A 194 -5.36 -6.58 -22.00
CA GLU A 194 -5.77 -7.26 -23.23
C GLU A 194 -6.87 -8.28 -22.98
N ARG A 195 -6.72 -9.12 -21.97
CA ARG A 195 -7.78 -10.08 -21.57
C ARG A 195 -9.06 -9.37 -21.15
N PHE A 196 -8.94 -8.28 -20.36
CA PHE A 196 -10.11 -7.48 -19.96
C PHE A 196 -10.81 -6.86 -21.17
N ARG A 197 -10.04 -6.30 -22.12
CA ARG A 197 -10.55 -5.80 -23.41
C ARG A 197 -11.30 -6.88 -24.18
N ASP A 198 -10.70 -8.05 -24.36
CA ASP A 198 -11.25 -9.12 -25.18
C ASP A 198 -12.57 -9.65 -24.61
N ILE A 199 -12.72 -9.65 -23.29
CA ILE A 199 -13.94 -10.10 -22.60
C ILE A 199 -15.02 -9.01 -22.62
N HIS A 200 -14.69 -7.77 -22.31
CA HIS A 200 -15.67 -6.71 -22.03
C HIS A 200 -15.85 -5.73 -23.20
N TYR A 201 -14.82 -5.53 -24.01
CA TYR A 201 -14.78 -4.52 -25.08
C TYR A 201 -14.10 -5.08 -26.34
N PRO A 202 -14.57 -6.20 -26.92
CA PRO A 202 -13.92 -6.84 -28.06
C PRO A 202 -13.80 -5.87 -29.24
N GLY A 203 -12.65 -5.92 -29.93
CA GLY A 203 -12.38 -5.08 -31.11
C GLY A 203 -11.95 -3.64 -30.79
N VAL A 204 -11.68 -3.31 -29.54
CA VAL A 204 -11.05 -2.04 -29.19
C VAL A 204 -9.53 -2.16 -29.33
N ASP A 205 -8.95 -1.29 -30.15
CA ASP A 205 -7.51 -1.21 -30.32
C ASP A 205 -6.88 -0.30 -29.27
N SER A 206 -5.66 -0.67 -28.83
CA SER A 206 -4.82 0.18 -28.02
C SER A 206 -4.20 1.28 -28.88
N THR A 207 -4.40 2.54 -28.52
CA THR A 207 -3.73 3.67 -29.20
C THR A 207 -2.29 3.86 -28.71
N VAL A 208 -2.01 3.43 -27.48
CA VAL A 208 -0.70 3.44 -26.82
C VAL A 208 -0.63 2.21 -25.92
N THR A 209 0.53 1.58 -25.81
CA THR A 209 0.72 0.40 -24.94
C THR A 209 0.16 0.62 -23.54
N GLY A 210 -0.67 -0.31 -23.09
CA GLY A 210 -1.28 -0.25 -21.75
C GLY A 210 -2.37 0.80 -21.56
N TYR A 211 -2.95 1.33 -22.66
CA TYR A 211 -4.04 2.30 -22.61
C TYR A 211 -5.12 1.95 -23.62
N TYR A 212 -6.36 1.90 -23.17
CA TYR A 212 -7.54 1.62 -23.98
C TYR A 212 -8.62 2.68 -23.76
N PHE A 213 -9.27 3.09 -24.85
CA PHE A 213 -10.37 4.04 -24.84
C PHE A 213 -11.46 3.55 -25.77
N LYS A 214 -12.72 3.62 -25.33
CA LYS A 214 -13.88 3.30 -26.15
C LYS A 214 -15.01 4.29 -25.91
N LYS A 215 -15.38 5.03 -26.94
CA LYS A 215 -16.63 5.77 -26.96
C LYS A 215 -17.80 4.81 -27.11
N LEU A 216 -18.73 4.83 -26.14
CA LEU A 216 -19.92 3.97 -26.11
C LEU A 216 -21.10 4.61 -26.81
N SER A 217 -21.28 5.93 -26.61
CA SER A 217 -22.30 6.75 -27.28
C SER A 217 -21.88 8.19 -27.34
N GLY A 218 -22.52 9.00 -28.18
CA GLY A 218 -22.32 10.45 -28.28
C GLY A 218 -22.89 10.96 -29.61
N THR A 219 -23.39 12.18 -29.58
CA THR A 219 -24.08 12.82 -30.69
C THR A 219 -23.22 13.82 -31.43
N TYR A 220 -22.24 14.41 -30.76
CA TYR A 220 -21.34 15.42 -31.34
C TYR A 220 -20.11 14.77 -31.97
N LYS A 221 -19.57 15.41 -33.00
CA LYS A 221 -18.36 14.95 -33.71
C LYS A 221 -17.12 15.81 -33.45
N ASP A 222 -17.35 17.06 -33.03
CA ASP A 222 -16.30 18.03 -32.87
C ASP A 222 -15.71 17.95 -31.45
N THR A 223 -14.41 18.05 -31.33
CA THR A 223 -13.71 18.12 -30.05
C THR A 223 -14.12 19.38 -29.28
N ILE A 224 -14.03 19.34 -27.95
CA ILE A 224 -14.27 20.51 -27.11
C ILE A 224 -13.18 21.56 -27.43
N PRO A 225 -13.56 22.79 -27.79
CA PRO A 225 -12.60 23.83 -28.12
C PRO A 225 -11.71 24.20 -26.93
N GLN A 226 -10.51 24.67 -27.24
CA GLN A 226 -9.61 25.24 -26.24
C GLN A 226 -10.29 26.43 -25.54
N ASN A 227 -10.09 26.55 -24.23
CA ASN A 227 -10.69 27.53 -23.32
C ASN A 227 -12.20 27.35 -23.05
N GLU A 228 -12.81 26.26 -23.51
CA GLU A 228 -14.15 25.88 -23.06
C GLU A 228 -14.08 24.92 -21.85
N THR A 229 -15.15 24.82 -21.11
CA THR A 229 -15.30 23.91 -19.97
C THR A 229 -16.34 22.85 -20.27
N ALA A 230 -16.13 21.64 -19.75
CA ALA A 230 -17.11 20.57 -19.78
C ALA A 230 -17.42 20.10 -18.37
N SER A 231 -18.66 19.70 -18.15
CA SER A 231 -19.12 19.03 -16.93
C SER A 231 -18.96 17.53 -17.10
N VAL A 232 -18.21 16.91 -16.19
CA VAL A 232 -17.81 15.50 -16.27
C VAL A 232 -18.37 14.72 -15.08
N TRP A 233 -19.05 13.63 -15.36
CA TRP A 233 -19.45 12.63 -14.38
C TRP A 233 -18.64 11.37 -14.59
N TYR A 234 -18.23 10.69 -13.51
CA TYR A 234 -17.42 9.50 -13.65
C TYR A 234 -17.62 8.47 -12.52
N VAL A 235 -17.20 7.25 -12.83
CA VAL A 235 -17.02 6.17 -11.86
C VAL A 235 -15.64 5.57 -12.09
N GLY A 236 -14.77 5.70 -11.10
CA GLY A 236 -13.44 5.10 -11.07
C GLY A 236 -13.47 3.73 -10.38
N LYS A 237 -12.90 2.72 -11.05
CA LYS A 237 -12.86 1.33 -10.56
C LYS A 237 -11.50 0.70 -10.79
N LEU A 238 -11.19 -0.35 -10.03
CA LEU A 238 -10.18 -1.32 -10.42
C LEU A 238 -10.79 -2.33 -11.44
N LEU A 239 -9.95 -3.12 -12.10
CA LEU A 239 -10.44 -4.10 -13.10
C LEU A 239 -11.27 -5.24 -12.49
N ASP A 240 -11.13 -5.50 -11.19
CA ASP A 240 -11.93 -6.47 -10.42
C ASP A 240 -13.32 -5.94 -10.03
N GLY A 241 -13.58 -4.64 -10.28
CA GLY A 241 -14.86 -3.98 -10.03
C GLY A 241 -14.92 -3.18 -8.72
N TYR A 242 -13.87 -3.15 -7.90
CA TYR A 242 -13.81 -2.28 -6.74
C TYR A 242 -13.93 -0.81 -7.16
N VAL A 243 -14.97 -0.11 -6.66
CA VAL A 243 -15.21 1.31 -6.93
C VAL A 243 -14.48 2.13 -5.89
N PHE A 244 -13.44 2.87 -6.32
CA PHE A 244 -12.64 3.68 -5.41
C PHE A 244 -13.06 5.16 -5.38
N ASP A 245 -13.73 5.64 -6.45
CA ASP A 245 -14.13 7.05 -6.52
C ASP A 245 -15.28 7.27 -7.51
N THR A 246 -16.15 8.22 -7.21
CA THR A 246 -17.20 8.71 -8.11
C THR A 246 -17.74 10.05 -7.63
N ASN A 247 -18.10 10.93 -8.55
CA ASN A 247 -18.85 12.16 -8.24
C ASN A 247 -20.36 12.01 -8.41
N ILE A 248 -20.89 10.78 -8.55
CA ILE A 248 -22.32 10.47 -8.70
C ILE A 248 -22.84 9.95 -7.36
N ALA A 249 -23.67 10.75 -6.67
CA ALA A 249 -24.17 10.45 -5.32
C ALA A 249 -24.85 9.07 -5.20
N ASP A 250 -25.69 8.70 -6.15
CA ASP A 250 -26.41 7.42 -6.11
C ASP A 250 -25.47 6.23 -6.35
N THR A 251 -24.43 6.43 -7.15
CA THR A 251 -23.36 5.43 -7.33
C THR A 251 -22.56 5.27 -6.04
N ALA A 252 -22.17 6.38 -5.41
CA ALA A 252 -21.45 6.35 -4.14
C ALA A 252 -22.27 5.61 -3.05
N LYS A 253 -23.56 5.88 -2.95
CA LYS A 253 -24.47 5.16 -2.03
C LYS A 253 -24.56 3.67 -2.34
N LYS A 254 -24.72 3.33 -3.63
CA LYS A 254 -24.80 1.93 -4.09
C LYS A 254 -23.58 1.10 -3.69
N TYR A 255 -22.40 1.69 -3.76
CA TYR A 255 -21.15 1.01 -3.44
C TYR A 255 -20.64 1.24 -2.02
N GLY A 256 -21.42 1.94 -1.18
CA GLY A 256 -21.10 2.16 0.23
C GLY A 256 -19.98 3.15 0.51
N ILE A 257 -19.56 3.91 -0.50
CA ILE A 257 -18.48 4.93 -0.40
C ILE A 257 -19.04 6.37 -0.29
N TYR A 258 -20.34 6.51 0.00
CA TYR A 258 -20.96 7.83 0.13
C TYR A 258 -20.50 8.53 1.40
N ASP A 259 -19.99 9.75 1.24
CA ASP A 259 -19.63 10.65 2.33
C ASP A 259 -20.49 11.92 2.24
N ALA A 260 -21.28 12.21 3.30
CA ALA A 260 -22.16 13.37 3.36
C ALA A 260 -21.41 14.71 3.39
N SER A 261 -20.10 14.70 3.72
CA SER A 261 -19.24 15.89 3.69
C SER A 261 -18.68 16.19 2.29
N SER A 262 -18.74 15.21 1.38
CA SER A 262 -18.25 15.33 0.01
C SER A 262 -19.28 15.99 -0.92
N SER A 263 -18.81 16.71 -1.94
CA SER A 263 -19.66 17.29 -2.97
C SER A 263 -19.83 16.32 -4.14
N TYR A 264 -21.07 15.91 -4.40
CA TYR A 264 -21.42 15.07 -5.56
C TYR A 264 -22.00 15.94 -6.67
N THR A 265 -21.11 16.64 -7.36
CA THR A 265 -21.43 17.52 -8.49
C THR A 265 -20.55 17.19 -9.68
N ALA A 266 -20.99 17.57 -10.87
CA ALA A 266 -20.16 17.41 -12.06
C ALA A 266 -18.80 18.08 -11.86
N LEU A 267 -17.74 17.37 -12.23
CA LEU A 267 -16.40 17.91 -12.27
C LEU A 267 -16.31 18.91 -13.44
N SER A 268 -15.99 20.16 -13.15
CA SER A 268 -15.76 21.18 -14.18
C SER A 268 -14.33 21.08 -14.71
N VAL A 269 -14.17 20.66 -15.95
CA VAL A 269 -12.86 20.48 -16.59
C VAL A 269 -12.65 21.54 -17.64
N SER A 270 -11.59 22.34 -17.48
CA SER A 270 -11.19 23.37 -18.44
C SER A 270 -10.25 22.78 -19.49
N TYR A 271 -10.56 22.98 -20.77
CA TYR A 271 -9.76 22.53 -21.92
C TYR A 271 -8.73 23.61 -22.30
N GLU A 272 -7.78 23.85 -21.42
CA GLU A 272 -6.68 24.79 -21.63
C GLU A 272 -5.48 24.15 -22.34
N SER A 273 -4.52 24.98 -22.81
CA SER A 273 -3.27 24.48 -23.41
C SER A 273 -2.46 23.58 -22.46
N THR A 274 -2.58 23.80 -21.14
CA THR A 274 -1.98 22.98 -20.09
C THR A 274 -2.59 21.59 -20.01
N PHE A 275 -3.83 21.40 -20.48
CA PHE A 275 -4.48 20.09 -20.56
C PHE A 275 -3.74 19.11 -21.50
N GLU A 276 -3.05 19.61 -22.50
CA GLU A 276 -2.20 18.80 -23.38
C GLU A 276 -0.96 18.24 -22.66
N LEU A 277 -0.39 19.00 -21.73
CA LEU A 277 0.76 18.57 -20.90
C LEU A 277 0.36 17.49 -19.90
N MET A 278 -0.89 17.49 -19.40
CA MET A 278 -1.40 16.48 -18.46
C MET A 278 -1.59 15.11 -19.09
N SER A 279 -1.70 15.03 -20.41
CA SER A 279 -1.85 13.78 -21.16
C SER A 279 -0.52 13.22 -21.70
N SER A 280 0.61 13.91 -21.46
CA SER A 280 1.94 13.43 -21.86
C SER A 280 2.50 12.40 -20.87
N GLU A 281 3.22 11.41 -21.39
CA GLU A 281 3.84 10.37 -20.56
C GLU A 281 4.74 10.98 -19.48
N GLY A 282 4.51 10.60 -18.21
CA GLY A 282 5.37 10.97 -17.09
C GLY A 282 5.09 12.35 -16.46
N SER A 283 4.02 13.04 -16.85
CA SER A 283 3.56 14.24 -16.14
C SER A 283 2.71 13.82 -14.95
N GLU A 284 3.23 13.95 -13.73
CA GLU A 284 2.38 14.08 -12.56
C GLU A 284 1.53 15.33 -12.80
N SER A 285 0.21 15.12 -12.99
CA SER A 285 -0.67 16.20 -13.40
C SER A 285 -0.75 17.26 -12.29
N GLY A 286 -0.23 18.44 -12.56
CA GLY A 286 -0.34 19.58 -11.64
C GLY A 286 -1.78 20.00 -11.31
N ASN A 287 -2.79 19.35 -11.91
CA ASN A 287 -4.22 19.62 -11.72
C ASN A 287 -5.00 18.43 -11.10
N GLY A 288 -4.32 17.42 -10.56
CA GLY A 288 -4.97 16.36 -9.78
C GLY A 288 -5.58 15.20 -10.57
N TYR A 289 -5.52 15.17 -11.92
CA TYR A 289 -6.04 14.06 -12.71
C TYR A 289 -4.94 13.06 -13.06
N VAL A 290 -5.24 11.77 -12.97
CA VAL A 290 -4.33 10.75 -13.50
C VAL A 290 -4.26 10.83 -15.03
N THR A 291 -3.08 10.59 -15.58
CA THR A 291 -2.77 10.76 -17.02
C THR A 291 -3.76 10.01 -17.93
N GLY A 292 -4.15 8.78 -17.56
CA GLY A 292 -5.09 7.99 -18.36
C GLY A 292 -6.50 8.58 -18.42
N PHE A 293 -6.98 9.17 -17.32
CA PHE A 293 -8.27 9.88 -17.28
C PHE A 293 -8.22 11.15 -18.12
N ALA A 294 -7.19 11.99 -17.94
CA ALA A 294 -7.01 13.21 -18.74
C ALA A 294 -6.94 12.92 -20.25
N ARG A 295 -6.24 11.84 -20.63
CA ARG A 295 -6.16 11.39 -22.03
C ARG A 295 -7.53 10.99 -22.61
N ALA A 296 -8.38 10.33 -21.80
CA ALA A 296 -9.75 10.00 -22.19
C ALA A 296 -10.57 11.26 -22.44
N LEU A 297 -10.55 12.22 -21.52
CA LEU A 297 -11.28 13.49 -21.67
C LEU A 297 -10.87 14.22 -22.95
N LYS A 298 -9.59 14.24 -23.31
CA LYS A 298 -9.11 14.85 -24.56
C LYS A 298 -9.68 14.18 -25.81
N SER A 299 -10.08 12.91 -25.72
CA SER A 299 -10.68 12.14 -26.83
C SER A 299 -12.21 12.21 -26.87
N MET A 300 -12.84 12.93 -25.92
CA MET A 300 -14.28 13.04 -25.77
C MET A 300 -14.79 14.41 -26.25
N THR A 301 -16.09 14.47 -26.52
CA THR A 301 -16.83 15.68 -26.85
C THR A 301 -18.12 15.77 -26.02
N TYR A 302 -18.82 16.88 -26.06
CA TYR A 302 -20.07 17.06 -25.33
C TYR A 302 -21.08 15.95 -25.63
N GLY A 303 -21.77 15.48 -24.59
CA GLY A 303 -22.74 14.40 -24.68
C GLY A 303 -22.15 13.01 -24.89
N ASP A 304 -20.82 12.85 -24.78
CA ASP A 304 -20.18 11.54 -24.89
C ASP A 304 -20.31 10.73 -23.62
N HIS A 305 -20.53 9.42 -23.82
CA HIS A 305 -20.31 8.39 -22.83
C HIS A 305 -19.17 7.51 -23.32
N ALA A 306 -18.12 7.35 -22.52
CA ALA A 306 -16.96 6.58 -22.88
C ALA A 306 -16.39 5.80 -21.69
N VAL A 307 -15.62 4.76 -21.98
CA VAL A 307 -14.83 4.05 -21.00
C VAL A 307 -13.35 4.11 -21.37
N THR A 308 -12.52 4.16 -20.34
CA THR A 308 -11.08 4.02 -20.49
C THR A 308 -10.53 3.10 -19.42
N PHE A 309 -9.52 2.32 -19.77
CA PHE A 309 -8.81 1.48 -18.82
C PHE A 309 -7.33 1.39 -19.21
N PHE A 310 -6.49 1.36 -18.19
CA PHE A 310 -5.07 1.50 -18.41
C PHE A 310 -4.23 0.94 -17.26
N TRP A 311 -2.97 0.71 -17.53
CA TRP A 311 -2.01 0.24 -16.53
C TRP A 311 -1.66 1.32 -15.50
N SER A 312 -1.06 0.90 -14.39
CA SER A 312 -0.74 1.78 -13.25
C SER A 312 0.12 2.99 -13.63
N LYS A 313 0.98 2.89 -14.67
CA LYS A 313 1.83 3.98 -15.14
C LYS A 313 1.04 5.23 -15.57
N TYR A 314 -0.20 5.06 -16.06
CA TYR A 314 -1.09 6.16 -16.41
C TYR A 314 -2.10 6.48 -15.30
N GLY A 315 -2.00 5.76 -14.18
CA GLY A 315 -2.78 5.96 -12.96
C GLY A 315 -1.91 6.48 -11.82
N TYR A 316 -1.98 5.79 -10.69
CA TYR A 316 -1.28 6.17 -9.45
C TYR A 316 0.11 5.51 -9.29
N GLY A 317 0.64 4.85 -10.31
CA GLY A 317 2.00 4.29 -10.29
C GLY A 317 2.20 3.17 -9.26
N ALA A 318 3.44 3.10 -8.77
CA ALA A 318 3.85 2.12 -7.78
C ALA A 318 3.31 2.41 -6.38
N ASP A 319 3.12 3.69 -6.05
CA ASP A 319 2.72 4.12 -4.71
C ASP A 319 1.21 3.98 -4.48
N GLY A 320 0.40 3.98 -5.56
CA GLY A 320 -1.04 3.99 -5.45
C GLY A 320 -1.58 5.35 -5.01
N ASN A 321 -2.82 5.36 -4.52
CA ASN A 321 -3.47 6.52 -3.88
C ASN A 321 -4.17 6.03 -2.60
N VAL A 322 -3.38 5.83 -1.57
CA VAL A 322 -3.85 5.39 -0.26
C VAL A 322 -4.07 6.65 0.58
N GLY A 323 -5.32 6.92 0.95
CA GLY A 323 -5.66 8.05 1.81
C GLY A 323 -5.06 7.93 3.21
N ASP A 324 -5.10 9.02 3.99
CA ASP A 324 -4.55 9.10 5.36
C ASP A 324 -5.13 8.01 6.30
N ASN A 325 -6.31 7.48 5.97
CA ASN A 325 -6.99 6.42 6.74
C ASN A 325 -6.76 5.00 6.17
N GLY A 326 -5.84 4.82 5.22
CA GLY A 326 -5.49 3.51 4.66
C GLY A 326 -6.39 3.01 3.53
N GLY A 327 -7.49 3.73 3.22
CA GLY A 327 -8.38 3.39 2.11
C GLY A 327 -7.87 3.92 0.77
N GLY A 328 -8.30 3.33 -0.33
CA GLY A 328 -8.00 3.86 -1.65
C GLY A 328 -7.49 2.82 -2.65
N VAL A 329 -6.67 3.30 -3.58
CA VAL A 329 -6.13 2.51 -4.69
C VAL A 329 -4.75 1.98 -4.33
N PRO A 330 -4.55 0.66 -4.23
CA PRO A 330 -3.22 0.08 -4.00
C PRO A 330 -2.21 0.43 -5.10
N GLY A 331 -0.92 0.36 -4.76
CA GLY A 331 0.14 0.50 -5.74
C GLY A 331 0.00 -0.49 -6.90
N TYR A 332 0.48 -0.10 -8.07
CA TYR A 332 0.42 -0.89 -9.29
C TYR A 332 -0.99 -1.26 -9.77
N SER A 333 -2.04 -0.58 -9.30
CA SER A 333 -3.42 -0.86 -9.72
C SER A 333 -3.68 -0.41 -11.15
N MET A 334 -4.26 -1.30 -11.95
CA MET A 334 -4.85 -0.96 -13.25
C MET A 334 -6.20 -0.30 -13.03
N LEU A 335 -6.42 0.86 -13.65
CA LEU A 335 -7.63 1.64 -13.44
C LEU A 335 -8.59 1.53 -14.62
N PHE A 336 -9.87 1.60 -14.30
CA PHE A 336 -10.99 1.70 -15.22
C PHE A 336 -11.83 2.93 -14.86
N PHE A 337 -12.19 3.74 -15.84
CA PHE A 337 -13.13 4.84 -15.67
C PHE A 337 -14.30 4.71 -16.65
N ASP A 338 -15.49 4.92 -16.13
CA ASP A 338 -16.73 5.10 -16.88
C ASP A 338 -17.06 6.60 -16.81
N ILE A 339 -17.11 7.28 -17.97
CA ILE A 339 -17.06 8.76 -18.04
C ILE A 339 -18.22 9.28 -18.89
N TYR A 340 -18.92 10.27 -18.37
CA TYR A 340 -20.02 10.95 -19.05
C TYR A 340 -19.73 12.44 -19.09
N LEU A 341 -19.82 13.03 -20.28
CA LEU A 341 -19.80 14.48 -20.46
C LEU A 341 -21.21 14.99 -20.68
N ASP A 342 -21.57 16.07 -19.99
CA ASP A 342 -22.85 16.73 -20.22
C ASP A 342 -22.94 17.29 -21.64
N GLU A 343 -24.17 17.45 -22.13
CA GLU A 343 -24.42 18.15 -23.38
C GLU A 343 -23.99 19.61 -23.30
N LYS A 344 -23.61 20.21 -24.43
CA LYS A 344 -23.23 21.61 -24.47
C LYS A 344 -24.44 22.45 -24.03
N GLN A 345 -24.25 23.22 -22.96
CA GLN A 345 -25.22 24.23 -22.54
C GLN A 345 -24.99 25.51 -23.40
N TYR A 346 -26.03 25.99 -24.07
CA TYR A 346 -26.03 27.20 -24.90
C TYR A 346 -26.45 28.41 -24.08
#